data_f6895f868b8185222d4faf598fa96d1d
#
_entry.id   f6895f868b8185222d4faf598fa96d1d
#
_cell.length_a   1.000
_cell.length_b   1.000
_cell.length_c   1.000
_cell.angle_alpha   90.00
_cell.angle_beta   90.00
_cell.angle_gamma   90.00
#
_symmetry.space_group_name_H-M   'P 1'
#
loop_
_entity.id
_entity.type
_entity.pdbx_description
1 polymer ?
#
loop_
_entity_poly.entity_id
_entity_poly.type
_entity_poly.pdbx_seq_one_letter_code
_entity_poly.pdbx_strand_id
1 'polypeptide(L)'
;MTHPPAEPMRYRLDASLYGIRVRMDHSFRSPTRGDIPLLGALMWDAYQGTPDERDVGDGVPSATEEVRLTFDGEYGPFLPEASFVAEEGGRPVAAALVTVWREVPLLAFVFTAPSHTGRGLARRLIEAVMGSLVEQGYDRLSLAVTGQNTRARALYESMGFIEVPVGSG
;
A
#
# COMPACT_ATOMS: atom_id res chain seq x y z
N MET A 1 5.56 3.99 37.39
CA MET A 1 4.67 3.40 36.37
C MET A 1 4.92 4.08 35.04
N THR A 2 5.52 3.34 34.12
CA THR A 2 5.64 3.79 32.75
C THR A 2 4.34 3.45 32.02
N HIS A 3 3.64 4.46 31.56
CA HIS A 3 2.53 4.23 30.65
C HIS A 3 3.06 3.59 29.35
N PRO A 4 2.36 2.59 28.80
CA PRO A 4 2.73 2.12 27.46
C PRO A 4 2.73 3.32 26.52
N PRO A 5 3.68 3.38 25.55
CA PRO A 5 3.65 4.46 24.57
C PRO A 5 2.28 4.46 23.88
N ALA A 6 1.68 5.64 23.75
CA ALA A 6 0.44 5.78 23.03
C ALA A 6 0.61 5.23 21.62
N GLU A 7 -0.37 4.47 21.14
CA GLU A 7 -0.36 4.02 19.75
C GLU A 7 -0.30 5.23 18.82
N PRO A 8 0.55 5.18 17.78
CA PRO A 8 0.62 6.29 16.85
C PRO A 8 -0.72 6.49 16.17
N MET A 9 -1.15 7.75 16.07
CA MET A 9 -2.42 8.07 15.39
C MET A 9 -2.31 7.77 13.90
N ARG A 10 -3.38 7.18 13.36
CA ARG A 10 -3.52 6.96 11.94
C ARG A 10 -4.51 7.95 11.35
N TYR A 11 -4.18 8.43 10.18
CA TYR A 11 -5.00 9.36 9.42
C TYR A 11 -5.47 8.71 8.14
N ARG A 12 -6.73 8.93 7.79
CA ARG A 12 -7.25 8.52 6.49
C ARG A 12 -6.98 9.63 5.49
N LEU A 13 -6.42 9.26 4.36
CA LEU A 13 -6.24 10.14 3.21
C LEU A 13 -7.02 9.58 2.02
N ASP A 14 -7.68 10.46 1.29
CA ASP A 14 -8.40 10.11 0.08
C ASP A 14 -7.88 10.92 -1.10
N ALA A 15 -7.77 10.27 -2.26
CA ALA A 15 -7.48 10.93 -3.52
C ALA A 15 -8.66 10.79 -4.47
N SER A 16 -9.08 11.88 -5.10
CA SER A 16 -10.02 11.84 -6.22
C SER A 16 -9.33 11.26 -7.44
N LEU A 17 -10.02 10.38 -8.15
CA LEU A 17 -9.52 9.80 -9.39
C LEU A 17 -10.02 10.54 -10.64
N TYR A 18 -10.79 11.61 -10.46
CA TYR A 18 -11.26 12.42 -11.58
C TYR A 18 -10.08 13.12 -12.26
N GLY A 19 -10.02 13.03 -13.58
CA GLY A 19 -8.95 13.67 -14.35
C GLY A 19 -7.61 12.95 -14.33
N ILE A 20 -7.53 11.79 -13.67
CA ILE A 20 -6.33 10.97 -13.69
C ILE A 20 -6.12 10.39 -15.08
N ARG A 21 -4.95 10.64 -15.66
CA ARG A 21 -4.56 10.02 -16.92
C ARG A 21 -4.06 8.61 -16.67
N VAL A 22 -4.69 7.65 -17.33
CA VAL A 22 -4.24 6.25 -17.28
C VAL A 22 -2.93 6.15 -18.04
N ARG A 23 -1.87 5.75 -17.32
CA ARG A 23 -0.59 5.38 -17.93
C ARG A 23 -0.40 3.89 -17.72
N MET A 24 -0.29 3.16 -18.82
CA MET A 24 0.05 1.74 -18.72
C MET A 24 1.54 1.60 -18.48
N ASP A 25 1.90 1.04 -17.34
CA ASP A 25 3.29 0.70 -17.02
C ASP A 25 3.46 -0.81 -17.15
N HIS A 26 4.01 -1.25 -18.27
CA HIS A 26 4.22 -2.66 -18.57
C HIS A 26 5.35 -3.30 -17.74
N SER A 27 6.07 -2.51 -16.94
CA SER A 27 7.10 -3.04 -16.04
C SER A 27 6.53 -3.63 -14.76
N PHE A 28 5.23 -3.46 -14.51
CA PHE A 28 4.55 -4.01 -13.33
C PHE A 28 3.60 -5.12 -13.76
N ARG A 29 3.38 -6.07 -12.85
CA ARG A 29 2.43 -7.16 -13.08
C ARG A 29 1.48 -7.32 -11.89
N SER A 30 0.37 -8.01 -12.11
CA SER A 30 -0.53 -8.37 -11.02
C SER A 30 0.11 -9.42 -10.11
N PRO A 31 -0.12 -9.35 -8.79
CA PRO A 31 0.35 -10.38 -7.88
C PRO A 31 -0.50 -11.64 -7.98
N THR A 32 0.11 -12.77 -7.66
CA THR A 32 -0.56 -14.07 -7.54
C THR A 32 -0.32 -14.64 -6.15
N ARG A 33 -1.09 -15.67 -5.78
CA ARG A 33 -0.88 -16.36 -4.48
C ARG A 33 0.52 -16.96 -4.35
N GLY A 34 1.14 -17.34 -5.45
CA GLY A 34 2.53 -17.82 -5.44
C GLY A 34 3.54 -16.76 -5.00
N ASP A 35 3.17 -15.49 -5.05
CA ASP A 35 4.04 -14.38 -4.62
C ASP A 35 4.05 -14.20 -3.10
N ILE A 36 3.09 -14.78 -2.37
CA ILE A 36 2.91 -14.51 -0.94
C ILE A 36 4.21 -14.65 -0.13
N PRO A 37 4.99 -15.75 -0.26
CA PRO A 37 6.22 -15.87 0.53
C PRO A 37 7.25 -14.78 0.25
N LEU A 38 7.48 -14.43 -1.01
CA LEU A 38 8.45 -13.40 -1.37
C LEU A 38 7.95 -12.00 -1.02
N LEU A 39 6.65 -11.74 -1.15
CA LEU A 39 6.05 -10.47 -0.73
C LEU A 39 6.10 -10.31 0.79
N GLY A 40 5.93 -11.39 1.55
CA GLY A 40 6.07 -11.37 2.99
C GLY A 40 7.49 -11.00 3.43
N ALA A 41 8.49 -11.61 2.82
CA ALA A 41 9.89 -11.30 3.09
C ALA A 41 10.23 -9.84 2.71
N LEU A 42 9.73 -9.38 1.56
CA LEU A 42 9.90 -8.01 1.11
C LEU A 42 9.25 -7.01 2.07
N MET A 43 8.03 -7.29 2.49
CA MET A 43 7.30 -6.44 3.44
C MET A 43 8.07 -6.31 4.75
N TRP A 44 8.57 -7.43 5.28
CA TRP A 44 9.38 -7.42 6.49
C TRP A 44 10.58 -6.48 6.35
N ASP A 45 11.37 -6.65 5.29
CA ASP A 45 12.55 -5.82 5.04
C ASP A 45 12.19 -4.34 4.87
N ALA A 46 11.12 -4.05 4.16
CA ALA A 46 10.72 -2.68 3.84
C ALA A 46 10.27 -1.91 5.08
N TYR A 47 9.61 -2.58 6.03
CA TYR A 47 9.07 -1.91 7.22
C TYR A 47 10.07 -1.76 8.35
N GLN A 48 11.25 -2.42 8.30
CA GLN A 48 12.26 -2.29 9.36
C GLN A 48 12.75 -0.85 9.45
N GLY A 49 12.80 -0.31 10.68
CA GLY A 49 13.25 1.05 10.94
C GLY A 49 12.27 2.15 10.53
N THR A 50 11.07 1.80 10.10
CA THR A 50 10.02 2.77 9.78
C THR A 50 9.05 2.93 10.96
N PRO A 51 8.26 4.04 11.00
CA PRO A 51 7.22 4.20 12.03
C PRO A 51 6.15 3.12 12.02
N ASP A 52 5.99 2.41 10.90
CA ASP A 52 4.95 1.37 10.73
C ASP A 52 5.48 -0.05 10.96
N GLU A 53 6.68 -0.18 11.49
CA GLU A 53 7.32 -1.48 11.74
C GLU A 53 6.43 -2.46 12.52
N ARG A 54 5.61 -1.96 13.44
CA ARG A 54 4.69 -2.78 14.25
C ARG A 54 3.60 -3.46 13.43
N ASP A 55 3.24 -2.89 12.28
CA ASP A 55 2.12 -3.38 11.48
C ASP A 55 2.40 -4.74 10.85
N VAL A 56 3.66 -5.12 10.76
CA VAL A 56 4.06 -6.37 10.12
C VAL A 56 4.50 -7.44 11.13
N GLY A 57 4.32 -7.18 12.43
CA GLY A 57 4.64 -8.15 13.49
C GLY A 57 6.13 -8.22 13.81
N ASP A 58 6.59 -9.43 14.14
CA ASP A 58 7.92 -9.64 14.72
C ASP A 58 8.86 -10.51 13.88
N GLY A 59 8.52 -10.77 12.63
CA GLY A 59 9.36 -11.55 11.73
C GLY A 59 8.74 -11.77 10.37
N VAL A 60 9.49 -12.42 9.49
CA VAL A 60 9.00 -12.78 8.15
C VAL A 60 7.70 -13.59 8.20
N PRO A 61 7.53 -14.57 9.12
CA PRO A 61 6.26 -15.29 9.19
C PRO A 61 5.05 -14.39 9.46
N SER A 62 5.19 -13.40 10.35
CA SER A 62 4.12 -12.44 10.65
C SER A 62 3.80 -11.55 9.46
N ALA A 63 4.83 -11.01 8.79
CA ALA A 63 4.64 -10.20 7.59
C ALA A 63 4.00 -11.00 6.46
N THR A 64 4.42 -12.25 6.28
CA THR A 64 3.84 -13.16 5.29
C THR A 64 2.36 -13.42 5.58
N GLU A 65 2.01 -13.56 6.86
CA GLU A 65 0.61 -13.72 7.29
C GLU A 65 -0.22 -12.47 6.93
N GLU A 66 0.34 -11.26 7.11
CA GLU A 66 -0.35 -10.03 6.71
C GLU A 66 -0.64 -10.01 5.20
N VAL A 67 0.31 -10.45 4.38
CA VAL A 67 0.09 -10.58 2.93
C VAL A 67 -0.99 -11.61 2.64
N ARG A 68 -0.94 -12.77 3.30
CA ARG A 68 -1.94 -13.82 3.12
C ARG A 68 -3.34 -13.34 3.49
N LEU A 69 -3.49 -12.65 4.63
CA LEU A 69 -4.76 -12.08 5.08
C LEU A 69 -5.33 -11.09 4.06
N THR A 70 -4.44 -10.30 3.43
CA THR A 70 -4.84 -9.35 2.39
C THR A 70 -5.43 -10.09 1.19
N PHE A 71 -4.75 -11.13 0.70
CA PHE A 71 -5.24 -11.95 -0.41
C PHE A 71 -6.53 -12.68 -0.07
N ASP A 72 -6.71 -13.09 1.19
CA ASP A 72 -7.89 -13.83 1.64
C ASP A 72 -9.12 -12.94 1.89
N GLY A 73 -8.96 -11.61 1.79
CA GLY A 73 -10.07 -10.68 1.94
C GLY A 73 -10.39 -10.27 3.38
N GLU A 74 -9.50 -10.53 4.33
CA GLU A 74 -9.70 -10.13 5.74
C GLU A 74 -9.74 -8.61 5.91
N TYR A 75 -9.11 -7.87 5.01
CA TYR A 75 -9.12 -6.40 4.96
C TYR A 75 -10.06 -5.87 3.87
N GLY A 76 -11.08 -6.64 3.53
CA GLY A 76 -11.99 -6.41 2.42
C GLY A 76 -11.58 -7.20 1.18
N PRO A 77 -12.49 -7.36 0.20
CA PRO A 77 -12.19 -8.09 -1.03
C PRO A 77 -10.91 -7.60 -1.69
N PHE A 78 -9.99 -8.52 -1.99
CA PHE A 78 -8.73 -8.19 -2.65
C PHE A 78 -8.96 -7.88 -4.13
N LEU A 79 -8.29 -6.84 -4.64
CA LEU A 79 -8.37 -6.44 -6.04
C LEU A 79 -7.05 -6.74 -6.75
N PRO A 80 -6.86 -7.95 -7.29
CA PRO A 80 -5.61 -8.28 -7.99
C PRO A 80 -5.40 -7.43 -9.25
N GLU A 81 -6.48 -6.99 -9.91
CA GLU A 81 -6.41 -6.15 -11.12
C GLU A 81 -5.90 -4.74 -10.83
N ALA A 82 -6.04 -4.27 -9.59
CA ALA A 82 -5.56 -2.95 -9.17
C ALA A 82 -4.32 -3.03 -8.27
N SER A 83 -3.76 -4.22 -8.09
CA SER A 83 -2.57 -4.47 -7.29
C SER A 83 -1.40 -4.78 -8.21
N PHE A 84 -0.19 -4.32 -7.86
CA PHE A 84 0.96 -4.42 -8.76
C PHE A 84 2.21 -4.82 -8.02
N VAL A 85 3.07 -5.59 -8.72
CA VAL A 85 4.38 -6.00 -8.27
C VAL A 85 5.42 -5.50 -9.26
N ALA A 86 6.45 -4.85 -8.75
CA ALA A 86 7.66 -4.51 -9.50
C ALA A 86 8.72 -5.57 -9.24
N GLU A 87 9.34 -6.08 -10.29
CA GLU A 87 10.36 -7.13 -10.20
C GLU A 87 11.69 -6.64 -10.74
N GLU A 88 12.76 -7.22 -10.20
CA GLU A 88 14.10 -7.11 -10.74
C GLU A 88 14.77 -8.48 -10.61
N GLY A 89 15.26 -9.01 -11.73
CA GLY A 89 15.86 -10.35 -11.73
C GLY A 89 14.91 -11.46 -11.31
N GLY A 90 13.61 -11.33 -11.59
CA GLY A 90 12.59 -12.30 -11.23
C GLY A 90 12.15 -12.26 -9.77
N ARG A 91 12.61 -11.27 -9.00
CA ARG A 91 12.24 -11.11 -7.58
C ARG A 91 11.48 -9.82 -7.35
N PRO A 92 10.42 -9.82 -6.53
CA PRO A 92 9.73 -8.59 -6.17
C PRO A 92 10.66 -7.62 -5.44
N VAL A 93 10.65 -6.36 -5.87
CA VAL A 93 11.41 -5.27 -5.21
C VAL A 93 10.50 -4.18 -4.67
N ALA A 94 9.23 -4.17 -5.08
CA ALA A 94 8.20 -3.28 -4.56
C ALA A 94 6.83 -3.84 -4.91
N ALA A 95 5.83 -3.46 -4.13
CA ALA A 95 4.45 -3.89 -4.39
C ALA A 95 3.44 -2.89 -3.83
N ALA A 96 2.27 -2.85 -4.46
CA ALA A 96 1.10 -2.15 -3.96
C ALA A 96 -0.08 -3.12 -3.96
N LEU A 97 -0.73 -3.28 -2.81
CA LEU A 97 -1.85 -4.21 -2.63
C LEU A 97 -3.10 -3.42 -2.29
N VAL A 98 -4.16 -3.65 -3.06
CA VAL A 98 -5.42 -2.90 -2.96
C VAL A 98 -6.56 -3.85 -2.59
N THR A 99 -7.38 -3.42 -1.64
CA THR A 99 -8.63 -4.10 -1.24
C THR A 99 -9.79 -3.14 -1.42
N VAL A 100 -11.01 -3.62 -1.23
CA VAL A 100 -12.20 -2.76 -1.16
C VAL A 100 -12.67 -2.75 0.30
N TRP A 101 -12.67 -1.59 0.91
CA TRP A 101 -13.15 -1.42 2.27
C TRP A 101 -14.35 -0.47 2.26
N ARG A 102 -15.52 -0.97 2.70
CA ARG A 102 -16.76 -0.18 2.72
C ARG A 102 -17.06 0.48 1.36
N GLU A 103 -16.97 -0.32 0.29
CA GLU A 103 -17.26 0.06 -1.09
C GLU A 103 -16.23 1.03 -1.71
N VAL A 104 -15.15 1.34 -1.00
CA VAL A 104 -14.10 2.24 -1.49
C VAL A 104 -12.78 1.46 -1.63
N PRO A 105 -12.08 1.58 -2.75
CA PRO A 105 -10.74 1.00 -2.85
C PRO A 105 -9.80 1.57 -1.79
N LEU A 106 -9.10 0.66 -1.12
CA LEU A 106 -8.13 0.97 -0.08
C LEU A 106 -6.75 0.50 -0.52
N LEU A 107 -5.79 1.40 -0.56
CA LEU A 107 -4.39 1.03 -0.69
C LEU A 107 -3.96 0.45 0.65
N ALA A 108 -4.09 -0.88 0.78
CA ALA A 108 -3.84 -1.58 2.04
C ALA A 108 -2.35 -1.56 2.40
N PHE A 109 -1.50 -1.80 1.41
CA PHE A 109 -0.05 -1.80 1.59
C PHE A 109 0.64 -1.27 0.33
N VAL A 110 1.69 -0.49 0.53
CA VAL A 110 2.68 -0.15 -0.50
C VAL A 110 4.04 -0.20 0.16
N PHE A 111 4.96 -0.97 -0.40
CA PHE A 111 6.28 -1.16 0.20
C PHE A 111 7.33 -1.40 -0.87
N THR A 112 8.56 -0.95 -0.57
CA THR A 112 9.70 -1.01 -1.48
C THR A 112 10.91 -1.56 -0.73
N ALA A 113 11.67 -2.44 -1.37
CA ALA A 113 12.91 -2.96 -0.80
C ALA A 113 13.85 -1.79 -0.42
N PRO A 114 14.54 -1.87 0.74
CA PRO A 114 15.46 -0.80 1.14
C PRO A 114 16.51 -0.44 0.08
N SER A 115 16.95 -1.42 -0.71
CA SER A 115 17.89 -1.22 -1.80
C SER A 115 17.34 -0.43 -2.98
N HIS A 116 16.03 -0.27 -3.07
CA HIS A 116 15.32 0.34 -4.20
C HIS A 116 14.54 1.60 -3.84
N THR A 117 14.64 2.07 -2.59
CA THR A 117 13.99 3.32 -2.16
C THR A 117 14.65 4.53 -2.85
N GLY A 118 13.87 5.61 -2.99
CA GLY A 118 14.38 6.84 -3.61
C GLY A 118 14.44 6.80 -5.13
N ARG A 119 13.89 5.78 -5.77
CA ARG A 119 13.85 5.63 -7.24
C ARG A 119 12.47 5.91 -7.85
N GLY A 120 11.52 6.36 -7.04
CA GLY A 120 10.16 6.67 -7.50
C GLY A 120 9.26 5.46 -7.72
N LEU A 121 9.63 4.26 -7.26
CA LEU A 121 8.84 3.04 -7.46
C LEU A 121 7.47 3.12 -6.77
N ALA A 122 7.42 3.60 -5.53
CA ALA A 122 6.14 3.73 -4.80
C ALA A 122 5.17 4.65 -5.57
N ARG A 123 5.65 5.79 -6.05
CA ARG A 123 4.85 6.71 -6.86
C ARG A 123 4.32 6.04 -8.12
N ARG A 124 5.18 5.35 -8.86
CA ARG A 124 4.80 4.68 -10.11
C ARG A 124 3.80 3.56 -9.85
N LEU A 125 3.96 2.81 -8.75
CA LEU A 125 3.00 1.78 -8.36
C LEU A 125 1.63 2.38 -8.05
N ILE A 126 1.59 3.46 -7.27
CA ILE A 126 0.33 4.13 -6.93
C ILE A 126 -0.33 4.72 -8.19
N GLU A 127 0.44 5.28 -9.11
CA GLU A 127 -0.08 5.76 -10.40
C GLU A 127 -0.73 4.61 -11.20
N ALA A 128 -0.08 3.44 -11.21
CA ALA A 128 -0.65 2.25 -11.86
C ALA A 128 -1.94 1.79 -11.19
N VAL A 129 -1.97 1.80 -9.85
CA VAL A 129 -3.19 1.51 -9.06
C VAL A 129 -4.32 2.45 -9.45
N MET A 130 -4.05 3.76 -9.45
CA MET A 130 -5.06 4.78 -9.80
C MET A 130 -5.59 4.58 -11.21
N GLY A 131 -4.71 4.33 -12.18
CA GLY A 131 -5.10 4.08 -13.57
C GLY A 131 -6.00 2.87 -13.71
N SER A 132 -5.65 1.76 -13.05
CA SER A 132 -6.47 0.55 -13.06
C SER A 132 -7.84 0.78 -12.42
N LEU A 133 -7.89 1.50 -11.31
CA LEU A 133 -9.15 1.81 -10.62
C LEU A 133 -10.06 2.69 -11.48
N VAL A 134 -9.51 3.65 -12.21
CA VAL A 134 -10.26 4.47 -13.15
C VAL A 134 -10.90 3.58 -14.24
N GLU A 135 -10.13 2.67 -14.80
CA GLU A 135 -10.64 1.72 -15.81
C GLU A 135 -11.76 0.84 -15.27
N GLN A 136 -11.72 0.51 -13.97
CA GLN A 136 -12.74 -0.29 -13.30
C GLN A 136 -13.96 0.54 -12.85
N GLY A 137 -13.95 1.85 -13.06
CA GLY A 137 -15.10 2.71 -12.75
C GLY A 137 -15.09 3.31 -11.35
N TYR A 138 -14.00 3.19 -10.61
CA TYR A 138 -13.89 3.82 -9.29
C TYR A 138 -13.51 5.29 -9.42
N ASP A 139 -13.97 6.11 -8.48
CA ASP A 139 -13.76 7.57 -8.50
C ASP A 139 -12.85 8.09 -7.38
N ARG A 140 -12.39 7.24 -6.48
CA ARG A 140 -11.44 7.60 -5.42
C ARG A 140 -10.64 6.41 -4.92
N LEU A 141 -9.52 6.72 -4.26
CA LEU A 141 -8.66 5.77 -3.59
C LEU A 141 -8.38 6.27 -2.17
N SER A 142 -8.59 5.40 -1.19
CA SER A 142 -8.32 5.72 0.22
C SER A 142 -7.07 5.00 0.71
N LEU A 143 -6.44 5.55 1.73
CA LEU A 143 -5.37 4.89 2.48
C LEU A 143 -5.38 5.37 3.94
N ALA A 144 -4.72 4.61 4.80
CA ALA A 144 -4.42 5.04 6.16
C ALA A 144 -2.90 5.24 6.29
N VAL A 145 -2.50 6.31 6.96
CA VAL A 145 -1.09 6.61 7.20
C VAL A 145 -0.86 6.98 8.66
N THR A 146 0.22 6.48 9.23
CA THR A 146 0.66 6.86 10.57
C THR A 146 1.21 8.28 10.54
N GLY A 147 0.76 9.13 11.48
CA GLY A 147 1.15 10.54 11.50
C GLY A 147 2.65 10.76 11.61
N GLN A 148 3.38 9.82 12.22
CA GLN A 148 4.84 9.88 12.33
C GLN A 148 5.56 9.52 11.03
N ASN A 149 4.87 8.92 10.07
CA ASN A 149 5.45 8.56 8.77
C ASN A 149 5.38 9.76 7.82
N THR A 150 6.20 10.79 8.12
CA THR A 150 6.20 12.04 7.37
C THR A 150 6.62 11.86 5.92
N ARG A 151 7.51 10.91 5.64
CA ARG A 151 7.99 10.62 4.29
C ARG A 151 6.86 10.08 3.41
N ALA A 152 6.12 9.08 3.92
CA ALA A 152 5.00 8.50 3.21
C ALA A 152 3.89 9.53 3.02
N ARG A 153 3.58 10.29 4.07
CA ARG A 153 2.57 11.35 4.01
C ARG A 153 2.90 12.40 2.96
N ALA A 154 4.16 12.84 2.89
CA ALA A 154 4.60 13.80 1.88
C ALA A 154 4.42 13.26 0.46
N LEU A 155 4.73 11.98 0.22
CA LEU A 155 4.49 11.33 -1.06
C LEU A 155 3.01 11.37 -1.42
N TYR A 156 2.15 10.90 -0.50
CA TYR A 156 0.71 10.82 -0.76
C TYR A 156 0.11 12.20 -1.04
N GLU A 157 0.46 13.21 -0.23
CA GLU A 157 -0.02 14.58 -0.43
C GLU A 157 0.44 15.13 -1.78
N SER A 158 1.67 14.83 -2.21
CA SER A 158 2.18 15.24 -3.52
C SER A 158 1.42 14.60 -4.68
N MET A 159 0.72 13.49 -4.44
CA MET A 159 -0.08 12.77 -5.42
C MET A 159 -1.58 13.13 -5.37
N GLY A 160 -1.96 14.10 -4.55
CA GLY A 160 -3.34 14.57 -4.47
C GLY A 160 -4.17 13.96 -3.35
N PHE A 161 -3.57 13.15 -2.48
CA PHE A 161 -4.27 12.65 -1.30
C PHE A 161 -4.46 13.77 -0.29
N ILE A 162 -5.66 13.87 0.27
CA ILE A 162 -6.01 14.84 1.30
C ILE A 162 -6.58 14.11 2.52
N GLU A 163 -6.33 14.66 3.69
CA GLU A 163 -6.83 14.11 4.93
C GLU A 163 -8.35 14.24 4.99
N VAL A 164 -9.00 13.14 5.38
CA VAL A 164 -10.44 13.09 5.58
C VAL A 164 -10.72 13.30 7.06
N PRO A 165 -11.59 14.27 7.43
CA PRO A 165 -11.93 14.49 8.82
C PRO A 165 -12.52 13.26 9.49
N VAL A 166 -12.21 13.05 10.77
CA VAL A 166 -12.77 11.97 11.58
C VAL A 166 -14.29 12.15 11.65
N GLY A 167 -15.03 11.07 11.35
CA GLY A 167 -16.49 11.09 11.36
C GLY A 167 -17.15 11.38 10.02
N SER A 168 -16.38 11.66 8.95
CA SER A 168 -16.91 11.69 7.58
C SER A 168 -17.12 10.26 7.12
N GLY A 169 -18.34 9.86 7.03
CA GLY A 169 -18.73 8.53 6.57
C GLY A 169 -18.42 8.28 5.10
#